data_e370ea1bbaec61bcd47d9e65bb2bd7fd
#
_entry.id   e370ea1bbaec61bcd47d9e65bb2bd7fd
#
_cell.length_a   1.000
_cell.length_b   1.000
_cell.length_c   1.000
_cell.angle_alpha   90.00
_cell.angle_beta   90.00
_cell.angle_gamma   90.00
#
_symmetry.space_group_name_H-M   'P 1'
#
loop_
_entity.id
_entity.type
_entity.pdbx_description
1 polymer ?
#
loop_
_entity_poly.entity_id
_entity_poly.type
_entity_poly.pdbx_seq_one_letter_code
_entity_poly.pdbx_strand_id
1 'polypeptide(L)' 'MMIIGVDYHPSFQQIAFWMEETGEYGERQLNHSAGEAERFYRDLHERGILVRVGMEACAR' A
#
# COMPACT_ATOMS: atom_id res chain seq x y z
N MET A 1 3.39 10.91 7.91
CA MET A 1 3.76 9.55 7.52
C MET A 1 2.51 8.81 7.04
N MET A 2 2.64 8.05 5.97
CA MET A 2 1.53 7.24 5.49
C MET A 2 1.64 5.83 6.06
N ILE A 3 0.56 5.31 6.57
CA ILE A 3 0.50 3.95 7.10
C ILE A 3 -0.29 3.11 6.13
N ILE A 4 0.27 2.00 5.71
CA ILE A 4 -0.37 1.13 4.73
C ILE A 4 -0.54 -0.26 5.32
N GLY A 5 -1.76 -0.76 5.30
CA GLY A 5 -2.04 -2.15 5.66
C GLY A 5 -2.24 -2.95 4.38
N VAL A 6 -1.57 -4.08 4.28
CA VAL A 6 -1.58 -4.89 3.06
C VAL A 6 -2.22 -6.24 3.32
N ASP A 7 -3.19 -6.59 2.49
CA ASP A 7 -3.77 -7.92 2.47
C ASP A 7 -3.31 -8.56 1.15
N TYR A 8 -2.34 -9.44 1.23
CA TYR A 8 -1.65 -9.95 0.05
C TYR A 8 -2.34 -11.18 -0.50
N HIS A 9 -2.55 -11.18 -1.82
CA HIS A 9 -3.09 -12.32 -2.55
C HIS A 9 -2.14 -12.64 -3.71
N PRO A 10 -2.17 -13.84 -4.26
CA PRO A 10 -1.21 -14.21 -5.30
C PRO A 10 -1.22 -13.32 -6.54
N SER A 11 -2.39 -12.85 -6.95
CA SER A 11 -2.47 -12.07 -8.18
C SER A 11 -2.61 -10.57 -7.94
N PHE A 12 -2.87 -10.15 -6.71
CA PHE A 12 -3.02 -8.74 -6.39
C PHE A 12 -2.81 -8.53 -4.89
N GLN A 13 -2.74 -7.28 -4.48
CA GLN A 13 -2.79 -6.97 -3.06
C GLN A 13 -3.84 -5.89 -2.83
N GLN A 14 -4.59 -6.05 -1.76
CA GLN A 14 -5.59 -5.07 -1.36
C GLN A 14 -4.94 -4.23 -0.28
N ILE A 15 -4.85 -2.93 -0.47
CA ILE A 15 -4.22 -2.08 0.52
C ILE A 15 -5.21 -1.07 1.08
N ALA A 16 -4.99 -0.72 2.33
CA ALA A 16 -5.69 0.40 2.96
C ALA A 16 -4.62 1.36 3.42
N PHE A 17 -4.75 2.63 3.11
CA PHE A 17 -3.71 3.57 3.50
C PHE A 17 -4.31 4.76 4.25
N TRP A 18 -3.52 5.32 5.14
CA TRP A 18 -3.96 6.42 5.98
C TRP A 18 -2.80 7.40 6.12
N MET A 19 -3.07 8.67 5.86
CA MET A 19 -2.07 9.71 5.98
C MET A 19 -2.26 10.38 7.34
N GLU A 20 -1.28 10.26 8.21
CA GLU A 20 -1.40 10.78 9.56
C GLU A 20 -1.56 12.29 9.61
N GLU A 21 -0.88 12.99 8.72
CA GLU A 21 -0.88 14.44 8.77
C GLU A 21 -2.24 15.07 8.42
N THR A 22 -2.97 14.42 7.55
CA THR A 22 -4.23 14.98 7.06
C THR A 22 -5.44 14.19 7.47
N GLY A 23 -5.24 12.96 7.93
CA GLY A 23 -6.35 12.07 8.23
C GLY A 23 -6.98 11.44 6.99
N GLU A 24 -6.36 11.61 5.83
CA GLU A 24 -6.90 11.00 4.63
C GLU A 24 -6.81 9.50 4.67
N TYR A 25 -7.83 8.83 4.20
CA TYR A 25 -7.91 7.37 4.18
C TYR A 25 -8.34 6.93 2.80
N GLY A 26 -7.78 5.83 2.32
CA GLY A 26 -8.20 5.26 1.04
C GLY A 26 -7.90 3.79 0.96
N GLU A 27 -8.44 3.15 -0.05
CA GLU A 27 -8.21 1.74 -0.30
C GLU A 27 -7.94 1.54 -1.77
N ARG A 28 -7.08 0.61 -2.11
CA ARG A 28 -6.77 0.31 -3.50
C ARG A 28 -6.48 -1.16 -3.68
N GLN A 29 -6.78 -1.67 -4.86
CA GLN A 29 -6.36 -3.00 -5.26
C GLN A 29 -5.24 -2.83 -6.27
N LEU A 30 -4.11 -3.45 -6.02
CA LEU A 30 -2.94 -3.34 -6.88
C LEU A 30 -2.66 -4.70 -7.51
N ASN A 31 -2.79 -4.77 -8.82
CA ASN A 31 -2.58 -6.02 -9.53
C ASN A 31 -1.10 -6.27 -9.78
N HIS A 32 -0.65 -7.46 -9.45
CA HIS A 32 0.77 -7.77 -9.58
C HIS A 32 1.18 -7.90 -11.05
N SER A 33 0.32 -8.46 -11.88
CA SER A 33 0.67 -8.69 -13.27
C SER A 33 0.89 -7.41 -14.05
N ALA A 34 0.28 -6.33 -13.62
CA ALA A 34 0.43 -5.06 -14.31
C ALA A 34 1.50 -4.17 -13.69
N GLY A 35 2.20 -4.65 -12.67
CA GLY A 35 3.23 -3.86 -12.00
C GLY A 35 2.67 -2.69 -11.21
N GLU A 36 1.41 -2.76 -10.84
CA GLU A 36 0.76 -1.63 -10.17
C GLU A 36 1.32 -1.40 -8.78
N ALA A 37 1.66 -2.48 -8.07
CA ALA A 37 2.20 -2.34 -6.73
C ALA A 37 3.57 -1.64 -6.76
N GLU A 38 4.42 -2.03 -7.69
CA GLU A 38 5.72 -1.39 -7.82
C GLU A 38 5.58 0.09 -8.14
N ARG A 39 4.70 0.42 -9.05
CA ARG A 39 4.50 1.82 -9.43
C ARG A 39 3.95 2.64 -8.29
N PHE A 40 3.05 2.06 -7.51
CA PHE A 40 2.45 2.75 -6.38
C PHE A 40 3.50 3.10 -5.33
N TYR A 41 4.32 2.12 -4.93
CA TYR A 41 5.32 2.36 -3.91
C TYR A 41 6.46 3.24 -4.40
N ARG A 42 6.83 3.10 -5.68
CA ARG A 42 7.85 3.95 -6.26
C ARG A 42 7.40 5.40 -6.30
N ASP A 43 6.14 5.64 -6.63
CA ASP A 43 5.60 6.99 -6.66
C ASP A 43 5.65 7.64 -5.29
N LEU A 44 5.31 6.90 -4.24
CA LEU A 44 5.39 7.42 -2.89
C LEU A 44 6.83 7.77 -2.52
N HIS A 45 7.77 6.92 -2.92
CA HIS A 45 9.18 7.18 -2.63
C HIS A 45 9.66 8.43 -3.34
N GLU A 46 9.28 8.60 -4.60
CA GLU A 46 9.70 9.75 -5.39
C GLU A 46 9.11 11.05 -4.87
N ARG A 47 7.96 10.99 -4.24
CA ARG A 47 7.36 12.17 -3.62
C ARG A 47 7.94 12.48 -2.26
N GLY A 48 8.82 11.63 -1.76
CA GLY A 48 9.42 11.84 -0.45
C GLY A 48 8.49 11.55 0.71
N ILE A 49 7.46 10.73 0.48
CA ILE A 49 6.52 10.40 1.53
C ILE A 49 7.06 9.26 2.36
N LEU A 50 7.13 9.46 3.66
CA LEU A 50 7.54 8.40 4.56
C LEU A 50 6.39 7.42 4.72
N VAL A 51 6.70 6.12 4.57
CA VAL A 51 5.67 5.08 4.56
C VAL A 51 6.02 3.98 5.56
N ARG A 52 5.04 3.55 6.31
CA ARG A 52 5.16 2.37 7.17
C ARG A 52 4.17 1.32 6.65
N VAL A 53 4.68 0.15 6.31
CA VAL A 53 3.84 -0.91 5.76
C VAL A 53 3.69 -2.02 6.78
N GLY A 54 2.44 -2.40 7.07
CA GLY A 54 2.14 -3.54 7.92
C GLY A 54 1.50 -4.62 7.07
N MET A 55 2.08 -5.81 7.04
CA MET A 55 1.50 -6.90 6.33
C MET A 55 0.84 -7.81 7.29
N GLU A 56 -0.42 -8.10 7.01
CA GLU A 56 -1.12 -9.05 7.73
C GLU A 56 -0.83 -10.32 7.11
N ALA A 57 0.01 -11.00 7.60
CA ALA A 57 0.32 -12.22 7.05
C ALA A 57 -0.64 -13.17 7.46
N CYS A 58 -1.66 -13.20 7.06
CA CYS A 58 -2.56 -14.07 7.32
C CYS A 58 -2.19 -15.37 7.11
N ALA A 59 -1.57 -15.87 7.86
CA ALA A 59 -1.29 -17.12 7.69
C ALA A 59 -2.42 -17.91 8.01
N ARG A 60 -3.11 -18.27 7.34
CA ARG A 60 -4.10 -19.13 7.67
C ARG A 60 -4.15 -20.26 6.85
#